data_ec94b32e923ef4812fa95b801ab2d3b6
#
_entry.id   ec94b32e923ef4812fa95b801ab2d3b6
#
_cell.length_a   1.000
_cell.length_b   1.000
_cell.length_c   1.000
_cell.angle_alpha   90.00
_cell.angle_beta   90.00
_cell.angle_gamma   90.00
#
_symmetry.space_group_name_H-M   'P 1'
#
loop_
_entity.id
_entity.type
_entity.pdbx_description
1 polymer ?
#
loop_
_entity_poly.entity_id
_entity_poly.type
_entity_poly.pdbx_seq_one_letter_code
_entity_poly.pdbx_strand_id
1 'polypeptide(L)'
;MDGLASHLAVGVLHEDYEALVADLSSSPSGLTALNRSFHKHLLVAAASSLEERVKRITIDLFRDHGSIELSKFVEVNVMVRSYHSLFAWKEEKAAPFFASFGEQCISGFKEKLSSDDDMKNEHDAFMRLGNLRNQVVHNDYATFPISLTPDDVISLYKMALAFTERIEDLVFRIER
;
A
#
# COMPACT_ATOMS: atom_id res chain seq x y z
N MET A 1 2.13 17.10 -5.96
CA MET A 1 0.71 17.10 -6.35
C MET A 1 0.20 15.70 -6.80
N ASP A 2 1.07 14.78 -7.28
CA ASP A 2 0.61 13.49 -7.85
C ASP A 2 0.13 12.42 -6.83
N GLY A 3 0.48 12.51 -5.53
CA GLY A 3 0.02 11.56 -4.51
C GLY A 3 -1.46 11.68 -4.17
N LEU A 4 -1.98 12.91 -4.13
CA LEU A 4 -3.41 13.17 -3.93
C LEU A 4 -4.23 12.67 -5.13
N ALA A 5 -3.70 12.85 -6.35
CA ALA A 5 -4.34 12.35 -7.57
C ALA A 5 -4.45 10.82 -7.61
N SER A 6 -3.44 10.09 -7.10
CA SER A 6 -3.46 8.62 -7.06
C SER A 6 -4.49 8.06 -6.08
N HIS A 7 -4.74 8.74 -4.94
CA HIS A 7 -5.80 8.33 -3.99
C HIS A 7 -7.19 8.57 -4.56
N LEU A 8 -7.38 9.72 -5.20
CA LEU A 8 -8.63 10.02 -5.91
C LEU A 8 -8.89 8.98 -7.00
N ALA A 9 -7.86 8.55 -7.74
CA ALA A 9 -8.00 7.56 -8.82
C ALA A 9 -8.50 6.19 -8.32
N VAL A 10 -8.04 5.71 -7.15
CA VAL A 10 -8.54 4.45 -6.57
C VAL A 10 -10.00 4.59 -6.12
N GLY A 11 -10.37 5.73 -5.55
CA GLY A 11 -11.77 6.04 -5.21
C GLY A 11 -12.68 6.09 -6.43
N VAL A 12 -12.26 6.80 -7.48
CA VAL A 12 -13.00 6.87 -8.75
C VAL A 12 -13.17 5.49 -9.38
N LEU A 13 -12.13 4.67 -9.35
CA LEU A 13 -12.22 3.29 -9.87
C LEU A 13 -13.26 2.45 -9.11
N HIS A 14 -13.41 2.66 -7.80
CA HIS A 14 -14.44 1.99 -7.02
C HIS A 14 -15.86 2.55 -7.34
N GLU A 15 -16.00 3.86 -7.49
CA GLU A 15 -17.26 4.49 -7.92
C GLU A 15 -17.70 3.99 -9.31
N ASP A 16 -16.75 3.83 -10.24
CA ASP A 16 -17.01 3.23 -11.57
C ASP A 16 -17.52 1.79 -11.44
N TYR A 17 -16.97 1.01 -10.50
CA TYR A 17 -17.46 -0.34 -10.22
C TYR A 17 -18.91 -0.33 -9.71
N GLU A 18 -19.23 0.53 -8.76
CA GLU A 18 -20.60 0.65 -8.21
C GLU A 18 -21.60 1.06 -9.31
N ALA A 19 -21.21 1.99 -10.18
CA ALA A 19 -22.04 2.38 -11.33
C ALA A 19 -22.27 1.20 -12.28
N LEU A 20 -21.22 0.45 -12.63
CA LEU A 20 -21.34 -0.75 -13.47
C LEU A 20 -22.19 -1.84 -12.84
N VAL A 21 -22.12 -2.05 -11.52
CA VAL A 21 -22.99 -2.98 -10.79
C VAL A 21 -24.46 -2.56 -10.91
N ALA A 22 -24.75 -1.26 -10.78
CA ALA A 22 -26.10 -0.72 -10.93
C ALA A 22 -26.63 -0.93 -12.36
N ASP A 23 -25.83 -0.62 -13.38
CA ASP A 23 -26.19 -0.76 -14.80
C ASP A 23 -26.42 -2.23 -15.19
N LEU A 24 -25.63 -3.15 -14.63
CA LEU A 24 -25.71 -4.58 -14.90
C LEU A 24 -26.72 -5.32 -13.99
N SER A 25 -27.47 -4.62 -13.17
CA SER A 25 -28.40 -5.22 -12.19
C SER A 25 -29.42 -6.19 -12.81
N SER A 26 -29.81 -5.98 -14.07
CA SER A 26 -30.68 -6.87 -14.84
C SER A 26 -29.95 -7.98 -15.61
N SER A 27 -28.63 -8.05 -15.52
CA SER A 27 -27.79 -9.01 -16.27
C SER A 27 -26.91 -9.86 -15.32
N PRO A 28 -27.40 -11.00 -14.79
CA PRO A 28 -26.63 -11.84 -13.86
C PRO A 28 -25.30 -12.34 -14.44
N SER A 29 -25.24 -12.63 -15.73
CA SER A 29 -24.01 -13.03 -16.42
C SER A 29 -23.00 -11.88 -16.51
N GLY A 30 -23.48 -10.65 -16.74
CA GLY A 30 -22.66 -9.44 -16.76
C GLY A 30 -22.03 -9.16 -15.39
N LEU A 31 -22.84 -9.21 -14.31
CA LEU A 31 -22.38 -9.08 -12.93
C LEU A 31 -21.32 -10.14 -12.57
N THR A 32 -21.56 -11.41 -12.96
CA THR A 32 -20.59 -12.48 -12.73
C THR A 32 -19.26 -12.21 -13.44
N ALA A 33 -19.31 -11.74 -14.68
CA ALA A 33 -18.10 -11.40 -15.45
C ALA A 33 -17.34 -10.22 -14.83
N LEU A 34 -18.05 -9.15 -14.43
CA LEU A 34 -17.49 -8.00 -13.74
C LEU A 34 -16.81 -8.41 -12.44
N ASN A 35 -17.51 -9.12 -11.58
CA ASN A 35 -17.02 -9.53 -10.26
C ASN A 35 -15.84 -10.51 -10.34
N ARG A 36 -15.69 -11.25 -11.44
CA ARG A 36 -14.56 -12.18 -11.62
C ARG A 36 -13.21 -11.48 -11.75
N SER A 37 -13.18 -10.26 -12.30
CA SER A 37 -11.93 -9.56 -12.63
C SER A 37 -11.72 -8.25 -11.87
N PHE A 38 -12.80 -7.55 -11.55
CA PHE A 38 -12.70 -6.17 -11.06
C PHE A 38 -11.98 -6.06 -9.70
N HIS A 39 -12.22 -7.00 -8.76
CA HIS A 39 -11.53 -7.02 -7.47
C HIS A 39 -10.00 -7.13 -7.61
N LYS A 40 -9.50 -7.88 -8.61
CA LYS A 40 -8.06 -7.97 -8.90
C LYS A 40 -7.52 -6.66 -9.46
N HIS A 41 -8.27 -6.04 -10.36
CA HIS A 41 -7.91 -4.77 -10.93
C HIS A 41 -7.80 -3.68 -9.87
N LEU A 42 -8.79 -3.59 -9.01
CA LEU A 42 -8.83 -2.64 -7.90
C LEU A 42 -7.70 -2.91 -6.89
N LEU A 43 -7.42 -4.19 -6.56
CA LEU A 43 -6.31 -4.58 -5.69
C LEU A 43 -4.95 -4.11 -6.24
N VAL A 44 -4.69 -4.33 -7.53
CA VAL A 44 -3.43 -3.90 -8.14
C VAL A 44 -3.32 -2.38 -8.17
N ALA A 45 -4.40 -1.67 -8.48
CA ALA A 45 -4.43 -0.22 -8.47
C ALA A 45 -4.18 0.34 -7.05
N ALA A 46 -4.85 -0.21 -6.04
CA ALA A 46 -4.69 0.18 -4.64
C ALA A 46 -3.24 -0.03 -4.15
N ALA A 47 -2.67 -1.21 -4.39
CA ALA A 47 -1.29 -1.50 -3.99
C ALA A 47 -0.26 -0.63 -4.73
N SER A 48 -0.47 -0.34 -6.02
CA SER A 48 0.41 0.55 -6.79
C SER A 48 0.34 1.99 -6.28
N SER A 49 -0.84 2.47 -5.89
CA SER A 49 -1.00 3.78 -5.26
C SER A 49 -0.25 3.88 -3.93
N LEU A 50 -0.31 2.84 -3.09
CA LEU A 50 0.44 2.77 -1.83
C LEU A 50 1.96 2.72 -2.07
N GLU A 51 2.42 1.97 -3.06
CA GLU A 51 3.83 1.92 -3.46
C GLU A 51 4.35 3.32 -3.81
N GLU A 52 3.66 4.03 -4.70
CA GLU A 52 4.04 5.39 -5.09
C GLU A 52 4.02 6.36 -3.90
N ARG A 53 3.06 6.20 -2.98
CA ARG A 53 3.00 7.02 -1.78
C ARG A 53 4.19 6.79 -0.86
N VAL A 54 4.53 5.52 -0.56
CA VAL A 54 5.70 5.18 0.29
C VAL A 54 6.99 5.69 -0.35
N LYS A 55 7.17 5.50 -1.66
CA LYS A 55 8.33 6.04 -2.38
C LYS A 55 8.45 7.54 -2.20
N ARG A 56 7.36 8.27 -2.39
CA ARG A 56 7.33 9.72 -2.25
C ARG A 56 7.65 10.17 -0.83
N ILE A 57 6.95 9.61 0.18
CA ILE A 57 7.22 9.93 1.59
C ILE A 57 8.70 9.73 1.89
N THR A 58 9.28 8.60 1.49
CA THR A 58 10.70 8.31 1.76
C THR A 58 11.63 9.31 1.06
N ILE A 59 11.37 9.67 -0.21
CA ILE A 59 12.16 10.65 -0.94
C ILE A 59 12.07 12.03 -0.28
N ASP A 60 10.87 12.43 0.13
CA ASP A 60 10.62 13.71 0.80
C ASP A 60 11.32 13.77 2.16
N LEU A 61 11.31 12.67 2.95
CA LEU A 61 12.06 12.58 4.21
C LEU A 61 13.56 12.88 4.02
N PHE A 62 14.19 12.29 2.99
CA PHE A 62 15.61 12.56 2.71
C PHE A 62 15.88 13.94 2.15
N ARG A 63 14.88 14.57 1.52
CA ARG A 63 14.97 15.97 1.07
C ARG A 63 14.86 16.94 2.25
N ASP A 64 13.92 16.73 3.14
CA ASP A 64 13.53 17.67 4.17
C ASP A 64 14.48 17.59 5.39
N HIS A 65 15.07 16.42 5.66
CA HIS A 65 16.01 16.18 6.77
C HIS A 65 17.48 15.99 6.33
N GLY A 66 17.74 15.97 5.02
CA GLY A 66 19.08 15.78 4.47
C GLY A 66 19.43 16.82 3.41
N SER A 67 19.55 16.40 2.17
CA SER A 67 19.80 17.29 1.03
C SER A 67 19.11 16.79 -0.24
N ILE A 68 19.04 17.69 -1.25
CA ILE A 68 18.50 17.33 -2.58
C ILE A 68 19.31 16.19 -3.21
N GLU A 69 20.63 16.15 -3.02
CA GLU A 69 21.48 15.11 -3.57
C GLU A 69 21.23 13.75 -2.90
N LEU A 70 21.03 13.71 -1.58
CA LEU A 70 20.65 12.51 -0.83
C LEU A 70 19.27 12.01 -1.26
N SER A 71 18.30 12.89 -1.36
CA SER A 71 16.96 12.58 -1.85
C SER A 71 17.03 11.95 -3.25
N LYS A 72 17.82 12.54 -4.16
CA LYS A 72 18.00 12.00 -5.51
C LYS A 72 18.70 10.64 -5.54
N PHE A 73 19.71 10.46 -4.68
CA PHE A 73 20.37 9.17 -4.52
C PHE A 73 19.39 8.07 -4.07
N VAL A 74 18.56 8.38 -3.06
CA VAL A 74 17.54 7.45 -2.54
C VAL A 74 16.48 7.15 -3.58
N GLU A 75 15.99 8.14 -4.31
CA GLU A 75 15.03 7.96 -5.39
C GLU A 75 15.54 6.94 -6.41
N VAL A 76 16.74 7.17 -6.96
CA VAL A 76 17.26 6.38 -8.08
C VAL A 76 17.77 5.01 -7.65
N ASN A 77 18.46 4.91 -6.50
CA ASN A 77 19.17 3.68 -6.12
C ASN A 77 18.40 2.81 -5.14
N VAL A 78 17.44 3.36 -4.41
CA VAL A 78 16.65 2.63 -3.43
C VAL A 78 15.21 2.48 -3.91
N MET A 79 14.48 3.57 -4.10
CA MET A 79 13.04 3.49 -4.36
C MET A 79 12.70 2.92 -5.73
N VAL A 80 13.41 3.31 -6.78
CA VAL A 80 13.16 2.77 -8.14
C VAL A 80 13.62 1.32 -8.27
N ARG A 81 14.73 0.94 -7.65
CA ARG A 81 15.36 -0.38 -7.88
C ARG A 81 14.99 -1.42 -6.84
N SER A 82 14.71 -1.01 -5.60
CA SER A 82 14.70 -1.93 -4.46
C SER A 82 13.45 -1.84 -3.60
N TYR A 83 12.40 -1.10 -4.00
CA TYR A 83 11.18 -0.94 -3.20
C TYR A 83 10.63 -2.28 -2.67
N HIS A 84 10.53 -3.28 -3.54
CA HIS A 84 9.98 -4.57 -3.16
C HIS A 84 10.82 -5.35 -2.15
N SER A 85 12.12 -5.07 -2.05
CA SER A 85 13.02 -5.71 -1.08
C SER A 85 13.05 -5.01 0.29
N LEU A 86 12.43 -3.83 0.42
CA LEU A 86 12.37 -3.09 1.68
C LEU A 86 11.38 -3.71 2.68
N PHE A 87 10.47 -4.56 2.21
CA PHE A 87 9.42 -5.18 3.01
C PHE A 87 9.48 -6.71 2.91
N ALA A 88 9.20 -7.38 4.02
CA ALA A 88 9.04 -8.84 4.04
C ALA A 88 7.57 -9.20 3.72
N TRP A 89 7.21 -9.11 2.44
CA TRP A 89 5.81 -9.23 1.98
C TRP A 89 5.14 -10.55 2.35
N LYS A 90 5.86 -11.69 2.21
CA LYS A 90 5.33 -13.03 2.51
C LYS A 90 5.03 -13.21 4.00
N GLU A 91 5.88 -12.66 4.84
CA GLU A 91 5.78 -12.70 6.31
C GLU A 91 4.88 -11.56 6.84
N GLU A 92 4.41 -10.70 5.96
CA GLU A 92 3.59 -9.53 6.25
C GLU A 92 4.21 -8.62 7.32
N LYS A 93 5.52 -8.27 7.14
CA LYS A 93 6.29 -7.46 8.08
C LYS A 93 6.93 -6.24 7.42
N ALA A 94 6.63 -5.05 7.94
CA ALA A 94 7.30 -3.80 7.55
C ALA A 94 8.62 -3.56 8.31
N ALA A 95 8.96 -4.37 9.31
CA ALA A 95 10.16 -4.21 10.13
C ALA A 95 11.47 -4.04 9.33
N PRO A 96 11.73 -4.73 8.19
CA PRO A 96 12.95 -4.51 7.39
C PRO A 96 13.07 -3.08 6.85
N PHE A 97 11.95 -2.44 6.48
CA PHE A 97 11.94 -1.05 6.05
C PHE A 97 12.43 -0.12 7.17
N PHE A 98 11.89 -0.24 8.39
CA PHE A 98 12.30 0.57 9.53
C PHE A 98 13.71 0.24 10.00
N ALA A 99 14.18 -1.01 9.87
CA ALA A 99 15.56 -1.39 10.16
C ALA A 99 16.59 -0.67 9.27
N SER A 100 16.20 -0.25 8.06
CA SER A 100 17.06 0.52 7.16
C SER A 100 17.42 1.91 7.70
N PHE A 101 16.63 2.43 8.67
CA PHE A 101 16.86 3.70 9.34
C PHE A 101 17.60 3.55 10.69
N GLY A 102 17.99 2.34 11.07
CA GLY A 102 18.80 2.04 12.26
C GLY A 102 18.03 1.39 13.41
N GLU A 103 18.81 0.98 14.44
CA GLU A 103 18.32 0.17 15.56
C GLU A 103 17.24 0.88 16.38
N GLN A 104 17.37 2.17 16.59
CA GLN A 104 16.39 2.97 17.34
C GLN A 104 15.05 3.03 16.61
N CYS A 105 15.08 3.23 15.30
CA CYS A 105 13.87 3.30 14.49
C CYS A 105 13.11 1.97 14.49
N ILE A 106 13.76 0.84 14.29
CA ILE A 106 13.09 -0.46 14.34
C ILE A 106 12.58 -0.81 15.73
N SER A 107 13.30 -0.45 16.79
CA SER A 107 12.85 -0.68 18.18
C SER A 107 11.60 0.11 18.51
N GLY A 108 11.57 1.39 18.19
CA GLY A 108 10.39 2.24 18.37
C GLY A 108 9.20 1.84 17.51
N PHE A 109 9.44 1.41 16.27
CA PHE A 109 8.38 0.84 15.42
C PHE A 109 7.75 -0.39 16.09
N LYS A 110 8.56 -1.34 16.58
CA LYS A 110 8.06 -2.56 17.25
C LYS A 110 7.29 -2.25 18.54
N GLU A 111 7.77 -1.31 19.33
CA GLU A 111 7.09 -0.86 20.54
C GLU A 111 5.71 -0.29 20.22
N LYS A 112 5.64 0.65 19.28
CA LYS A 112 4.36 1.23 18.83
C LYS A 112 3.43 0.19 18.23
N LEU A 113 3.94 -0.71 17.40
CA LEU A 113 3.13 -1.77 16.78
C LEU A 113 2.53 -2.72 17.84
N SER A 114 3.20 -2.90 19.00
CA SER A 114 2.72 -3.75 20.08
C SER A 114 1.75 -3.04 21.04
N SER A 115 1.76 -1.71 21.09
CA SER A 115 0.97 -0.90 22.03
C SER A 115 -0.20 -0.13 21.41
N ASP A 116 -0.28 -0.06 20.08
CA ASP A 116 -1.30 0.67 19.33
C ASP A 116 -2.03 -0.31 18.39
N ASP A 117 -3.22 -0.74 18.78
CA ASP A 117 -4.04 -1.69 18.00
C ASP A 117 -4.49 -1.10 16.65
N ASP A 118 -4.75 0.21 16.58
CA ASP A 118 -5.12 0.87 15.32
C ASP A 118 -3.94 0.83 14.34
N MET A 119 -2.76 1.21 14.81
CA MET A 119 -1.54 1.12 14.00
C MET A 119 -1.26 -0.31 13.54
N LYS A 120 -1.52 -1.30 14.38
CA LYS A 120 -1.36 -2.71 14.01
C LYS A 120 -2.31 -3.11 12.89
N ASN A 121 -3.58 -2.75 12.99
CA ASN A 121 -4.58 -3.02 11.95
C ASN A 121 -4.23 -2.33 10.63
N GLU A 122 -3.76 -1.08 10.69
CA GLU A 122 -3.30 -0.30 9.54
C GLU A 122 -2.08 -0.93 8.86
N HIS A 123 -1.07 -1.33 9.66
CA HIS A 123 0.11 -2.06 9.22
C HIS A 123 -0.28 -3.38 8.52
N ASP A 124 -1.12 -4.18 9.17
CA ASP A 124 -1.54 -5.48 8.64
C ASP A 124 -2.32 -5.32 7.33
N ALA A 125 -3.15 -4.29 7.20
CA ALA A 125 -3.85 -3.96 5.95
C ALA A 125 -2.87 -3.59 4.83
N PHE A 126 -1.86 -2.75 5.12
CA PHE A 126 -0.81 -2.37 4.16
C PHE A 126 -0.02 -3.59 3.67
N MET A 127 0.45 -4.42 4.60
CA MET A 127 1.23 -5.61 4.27
C MET A 127 0.40 -6.64 3.51
N ARG A 128 -0.85 -6.85 3.89
CA ARG A 128 -1.78 -7.75 3.20
C ARG A 128 -2.04 -7.34 1.76
N LEU A 129 -2.30 -6.05 1.50
CA LEU A 129 -2.50 -5.55 0.13
C LEU A 129 -1.26 -5.76 -0.74
N GLY A 130 -0.08 -5.45 -0.23
CA GLY A 130 1.18 -5.65 -0.96
C GLY A 130 1.48 -7.13 -1.22
N ASN A 131 1.24 -8.01 -0.23
CA ASN A 131 1.41 -9.46 -0.38
C ASN A 131 0.44 -10.03 -1.43
N LEU A 132 -0.85 -9.69 -1.35
CA LEU A 132 -1.86 -10.14 -2.31
C LEU A 132 -1.56 -9.65 -3.74
N ARG A 133 -1.16 -8.38 -3.88
CA ARG A 133 -0.73 -7.85 -5.19
C ARG A 133 0.43 -8.66 -5.76
N ASN A 134 1.45 -8.96 -4.94
CA ASN A 134 2.57 -9.77 -5.39
C ASN A 134 2.13 -11.17 -5.82
N GLN A 135 1.24 -11.81 -5.07
CA GLN A 135 0.68 -13.11 -5.45
C GLN A 135 -0.09 -13.04 -6.77
N VAL A 136 -0.94 -12.03 -6.97
CA VAL A 136 -1.72 -11.86 -8.20
C VAL A 136 -0.83 -11.62 -9.42
N VAL A 137 0.20 -10.79 -9.28
CA VAL A 137 1.08 -10.40 -10.41
C VAL A 137 2.08 -11.50 -10.76
N HIS A 138 2.53 -12.29 -9.79
CA HIS A 138 3.54 -13.34 -10.00
C HIS A 138 2.95 -14.74 -10.29
N ASN A 139 1.63 -14.90 -10.18
CA ASN A 139 0.92 -16.10 -10.60
C ASN A 139 0.13 -15.84 -11.88
N ASP A 140 -0.61 -16.83 -12.37
CA ASP A 140 -1.51 -16.60 -13.49
C ASP A 140 -2.65 -15.64 -13.07
N TYR A 141 -2.55 -14.40 -13.51
CA TYR A 141 -3.51 -13.34 -13.18
C TYR A 141 -4.95 -13.74 -13.50
N ALA A 142 -5.17 -14.46 -14.59
CA ALA A 142 -6.53 -14.81 -15.03
C ALA A 142 -7.20 -15.81 -14.07
N THR A 143 -6.44 -16.77 -13.57
CA THR A 143 -6.97 -17.91 -12.80
C THR A 143 -6.72 -17.80 -11.30
N PHE A 144 -5.78 -16.95 -10.83
CA PHE A 144 -5.45 -16.81 -9.41
C PHE A 144 -6.69 -16.38 -8.60
N PRO A 145 -7.13 -17.16 -7.60
CA PRO A 145 -8.31 -16.82 -6.81
C PRO A 145 -7.98 -15.73 -5.77
N ILE A 146 -8.89 -14.77 -5.63
CA ILE A 146 -8.88 -13.80 -4.52
C ILE A 146 -10.24 -13.88 -3.85
N SER A 147 -10.25 -13.97 -2.52
CA SER A 147 -11.46 -14.02 -1.72
C SER A 147 -12.03 -12.64 -1.34
N LEU A 148 -11.31 -11.55 -1.66
CA LEU A 148 -11.75 -10.18 -1.34
C LEU A 148 -12.75 -9.68 -2.36
N THR A 149 -13.79 -9.02 -1.87
CA THR A 149 -14.69 -8.20 -2.70
C THR A 149 -14.03 -6.84 -3.01
N PRO A 150 -14.54 -6.06 -3.99
CA PRO A 150 -14.08 -4.69 -4.20
C PRO A 150 -14.19 -3.81 -2.94
N ASP A 151 -15.27 -3.95 -2.16
CA ASP A 151 -15.46 -3.21 -0.91
C ASP A 151 -14.43 -3.60 0.16
N ASP A 152 -14.06 -4.88 0.25
CA ASP A 152 -12.98 -5.34 1.13
C ASP A 152 -11.64 -4.71 0.73
N VAL A 153 -11.37 -4.62 -0.58
CA VAL A 153 -10.15 -4.00 -1.08
C VAL A 153 -10.09 -2.51 -0.71
N ILE A 154 -11.20 -1.78 -0.88
CA ILE A 154 -11.29 -0.36 -0.49
C ILE A 154 -11.13 -0.17 1.01
N SER A 155 -11.74 -1.03 1.81
CA SER A 155 -11.62 -0.98 3.27
C SER A 155 -10.18 -1.20 3.73
N LEU A 156 -9.49 -2.21 3.18
CA LEU A 156 -8.07 -2.44 3.41
C LEU A 156 -7.20 -1.28 2.92
N TYR A 157 -7.53 -0.70 1.76
CA TYR A 157 -6.80 0.43 1.20
C TYR A 157 -6.85 1.67 2.10
N LYS A 158 -8.02 1.99 2.66
CA LYS A 158 -8.16 3.12 3.59
C LYS A 158 -7.32 2.93 4.85
N MET A 159 -7.31 1.74 5.44
CA MET A 159 -6.45 1.42 6.59
C MET A 159 -4.96 1.48 6.22
N ALA A 160 -4.58 0.91 5.07
CA ALA A 160 -3.20 0.94 4.59
C ALA A 160 -2.71 2.37 4.31
N LEU A 161 -3.59 3.27 3.84
CA LEU A 161 -3.28 4.69 3.70
C LEU A 161 -2.91 5.33 5.04
N ALA A 162 -3.71 5.08 6.09
CA ALA A 162 -3.45 5.60 7.42
C ALA A 162 -2.08 5.13 7.94
N PHE A 163 -1.70 3.86 7.68
CA PHE A 163 -0.34 3.39 7.99
C PHE A 163 0.74 4.22 7.29
N THR A 164 0.56 4.52 6.00
CA THR A 164 1.57 5.32 5.28
C THR A 164 1.73 6.73 5.83
N GLU A 165 0.67 7.31 6.41
CA GLU A 165 0.71 8.64 7.06
C GLU A 165 1.56 8.65 8.34
N ARG A 166 1.70 7.49 8.99
CA ARG A 166 2.52 7.34 10.20
C ARG A 166 4.02 7.15 9.90
N ILE A 167 4.43 6.87 8.65
CA ILE A 167 5.82 6.52 8.32
C ILE A 167 6.80 7.61 8.74
N GLU A 168 6.49 8.87 8.46
CA GLU A 168 7.36 9.99 8.82
C GLU A 168 7.59 10.06 10.33
N ASP A 169 6.50 10.01 11.11
CA ASP A 169 6.56 10.03 12.57
C ASP A 169 7.31 8.83 13.15
N LEU A 170 7.14 7.66 12.54
CA LEU A 170 7.83 6.43 12.95
C LEU A 170 9.32 6.45 12.65
N VAL A 171 9.76 7.22 11.64
CA VAL A 171 11.19 7.34 11.32
C VAL A 171 11.89 8.40 12.16
N PHE A 172 11.25 9.56 12.40
CA PHE A 172 11.94 10.74 12.97
C PHE A 172 11.49 11.17 14.37
N ARG A 173 10.31 10.77 14.85
CA ARG A 173 9.79 11.23 16.15
C ARG A 173 10.01 10.28 17.32
N ILE A 174 10.73 9.20 17.11
CA ILE A 174 11.05 8.23 18.18
C ILE A 174 12.10 8.78 19.15
N GLU A 175 12.78 9.88 18.82
CA GLU A 175 13.87 10.46 19.62
C GLU A 175 13.45 11.61 20.56
N ARG A 176 12.15 11.77 20.90
CA ARG A 176 11.76 12.82 21.85
C ARG A 176 10.95 12.27 23.03
#